data_1d49b3d5703671c49c64de443c370b6d
#
_entry.id   1d49b3d5703671c49c64de443c370b6d
#
_cell.length_a   1.000
_cell.length_b   1.000
_cell.length_c   1.000
_cell.angle_alpha   90.00
_cell.angle_beta   90.00
_cell.angle_gamma   90.00
#
_symmetry.space_group_name_H-M   'P 1'
#
loop_
_entity.id
_entity.type
_entity.pdbx_description
1 polymer ?
#
loop_
_entity_poly.entity_id
_entity_poly.type
_entity_poly.pdbx_seq_one_letter_code
_entity_poly.pdbx_strand_id
1 'polypeptide(L)'
;MKFYAKHLYLKVFLLCLVINSCKQEKKAPDATNNNDVETVQEVTKPKITLEKLEGSPAYSDAALVLDTPEEIVVGKSGEKGFSFKVENYELGAQTKGENTQKLANSGKGQHIHFIVNNQPYSAHYEPEFKKEVPEGVHHLVAFLSRSYHESVKNENSVVVRKLVVGEDPKDTFNLAMDTPTLIYSRPKGEYSGKDTEQILLDFFVLNTQLSKKGHKVRATINGEEFIITEWAPQVIKGLPMGEITIQLELLDEAGELIPGPFNKVNRKVLLKE
;
A
#
# COMPACT_ATOMS: atom_id res chain seq x y z
N MET A 1 44.48 1.13 -41.00
CA MET A 1 44.02 1.52 -42.35
C MET A 1 42.91 2.53 -42.21
N LYS A 2 43.11 3.71 -42.71
CA LYS A 2 42.25 4.89 -42.76
C LYS A 2 41.10 4.67 -43.76
N PHE A 3 39.96 5.33 -43.52
CA PHE A 3 39.11 6.09 -44.47
C PHE A 3 37.91 6.59 -43.70
N TYR A 4 37.75 7.88 -43.33
CA TYR A 4 37.31 9.10 -44.03
C TYR A 4 35.87 8.91 -44.62
N ALA A 5 34.91 9.59 -44.06
CA ALA A 5 34.37 10.96 -44.20
C ALA A 5 33.21 11.02 -45.24
N LYS A 6 32.09 11.69 -44.91
CA LYS A 6 31.72 12.98 -45.50
C LYS A 6 30.38 13.50 -45.03
N HIS A 7 30.39 14.77 -44.68
CA HIS A 7 29.25 15.65 -44.45
C HIS A 7 28.38 15.81 -45.68
N LEU A 8 27.06 16.06 -45.49
CA LEU A 8 26.30 16.83 -46.46
C LEU A 8 25.28 17.71 -45.73
N TYR A 9 25.53 19.01 -45.69
CA TYR A 9 24.61 20.09 -45.39
C TYR A 9 23.63 20.28 -46.54
N LEU A 10 22.36 20.46 -46.25
CA LEU A 10 21.41 21.04 -47.22
C LEU A 10 20.61 22.16 -46.54
N LYS A 11 20.97 23.38 -46.90
CA LYS A 11 20.23 24.64 -46.67
C LYS A 11 19.15 24.75 -47.78
N VAL A 12 17.94 25.08 -47.45
CA VAL A 12 16.96 25.74 -48.38
C VAL A 12 15.96 26.48 -47.48
N PHE A 13 16.01 27.73 -47.43
CA PHE A 13 15.44 28.82 -48.19
C PHE A 13 14.03 29.22 -47.73
N LEU A 14 14.01 30.37 -47.09
CA LEU A 14 12.91 31.23 -46.65
C LEU A 14 12.15 31.78 -47.89
N LEU A 15 10.84 31.69 -47.95
CA LEU A 15 10.04 32.48 -48.88
C LEU A 15 8.83 33.11 -48.13
N CYS A 16 8.96 34.40 -47.85
CA CYS A 16 7.88 35.27 -47.45
C CYS A 16 6.95 35.59 -48.62
N LEU A 17 5.66 35.41 -48.46
CA LEU A 17 4.66 36.04 -49.34
C LEU A 17 3.68 36.82 -48.47
N VAL A 18 3.82 38.13 -48.56
CA VAL A 18 2.92 39.17 -48.07
C VAL A 18 1.86 39.38 -49.16
N ILE A 19 0.61 39.23 -48.83
CA ILE A 19 -0.48 39.77 -49.69
C ILE A 19 -1.36 40.61 -48.80
N ASN A 20 -1.29 41.95 -49.06
CA ASN A 20 -2.27 42.92 -48.67
C ASN A 20 -3.46 42.87 -49.64
N SER A 21 -4.69 42.91 -49.13
CA SER A 21 -5.80 43.46 -49.91
C SER A 21 -6.95 43.92 -49.01
N CYS A 22 -7.13 45.19 -49.05
CA CYS A 22 -8.27 46.09 -48.99
C CYS A 22 -9.62 45.68 -48.33
N LYS A 23 -9.99 46.60 -47.49
CA LYS A 23 -11.30 47.08 -47.00
C LYS A 23 -12.47 46.94 -47.97
N GLN A 24 -13.59 46.48 -47.41
CA GLN A 24 -14.92 47.02 -47.83
C GLN A 24 -15.88 46.95 -46.65
N GLU A 25 -16.32 48.14 -46.18
CA GLU A 25 -17.41 48.31 -45.23
C GLU A 25 -18.75 47.97 -45.83
N LYS A 26 -19.59 47.23 -45.11
CA LYS A 26 -21.06 47.31 -45.21
C LYS A 26 -21.73 47.11 -43.87
N LYS A 27 -22.68 48.00 -43.62
CA LYS A 27 -23.51 48.22 -42.43
C LYS A 27 -24.19 46.96 -41.88
N ALA A 28 -24.40 47.01 -40.58
CA ALA A 28 -25.17 46.08 -39.74
C ALA A 28 -26.66 46.00 -40.10
N PRO A 29 -27.34 44.93 -39.65
CA PRO A 29 -28.38 45.18 -38.66
C PRO A 29 -28.21 44.30 -37.40
N ASP A 30 -28.70 44.88 -36.38
CA ASP A 30 -28.94 44.48 -35.01
C ASP A 30 -29.46 43.05 -34.88
N ALA A 31 -28.81 42.22 -34.06
CA ALA A 31 -29.41 41.01 -33.51
C ALA A 31 -28.68 40.57 -32.23
N THR A 32 -29.36 40.84 -31.13
CA THR A 32 -29.40 40.08 -29.87
C THR A 32 -28.19 39.25 -29.48
N ASN A 33 -27.50 39.78 -28.51
CA ASN A 33 -26.44 39.16 -27.78
C ASN A 33 -26.99 38.07 -26.85
N ASN A 34 -26.86 36.82 -27.23
CA ASN A 34 -26.93 35.69 -26.30
C ASN A 34 -25.49 35.19 -26.08
N ASN A 35 -24.82 35.78 -25.13
CA ASN A 35 -23.63 35.21 -24.52
C ASN A 35 -24.06 34.12 -23.53
N ASP A 36 -24.34 32.94 -24.03
CA ASP A 36 -24.25 31.72 -23.21
C ASP A 36 -22.77 31.45 -22.96
N VAL A 37 -22.27 32.06 -21.87
CA VAL A 37 -21.01 31.65 -21.25
C VAL A 37 -21.34 30.26 -20.63
N GLU A 38 -21.08 29.19 -21.35
CA GLU A 38 -20.92 27.88 -20.74
C GLU A 38 -19.83 27.99 -19.70
N THR A 39 -20.24 28.14 -18.46
CA THR A 39 -19.37 27.97 -17.30
C THR A 39 -18.97 26.50 -17.30
N VAL A 40 -17.82 26.17 -17.89
CA VAL A 40 -17.16 24.88 -17.67
C VAL A 40 -16.90 24.83 -16.17
N GLN A 41 -17.76 24.15 -15.44
CA GLN A 41 -17.49 23.80 -14.04
C GLN A 41 -16.27 22.89 -14.10
N GLU A 42 -15.14 23.42 -13.70
CA GLU A 42 -13.93 22.66 -13.42
C GLU A 42 -14.32 21.62 -12.35
N VAL A 43 -14.51 20.37 -12.74
CA VAL A 43 -14.76 19.28 -11.82
C VAL A 43 -13.46 19.11 -11.03
N THR A 44 -13.38 19.79 -9.90
CA THR A 44 -12.27 19.65 -8.98
C THR A 44 -12.21 18.20 -8.54
N LYS A 45 -11.15 17.49 -8.92
CA LYS A 45 -10.92 16.12 -8.43
C LYS A 45 -10.93 16.17 -6.90
N PRO A 46 -11.63 15.24 -6.22
CA PRO A 46 -11.60 15.20 -4.78
C PRO A 46 -10.15 15.06 -4.31
N LYS A 47 -9.77 15.90 -3.34
CA LYS A 47 -8.42 15.86 -2.76
C LYS A 47 -8.26 14.61 -1.93
N ILE A 48 -7.20 13.85 -2.19
CA ILE A 48 -6.84 12.69 -1.36
C ILE A 48 -6.40 13.20 0.02
N THR A 49 -6.92 12.58 1.08
CA THR A 49 -6.49 12.87 2.46
C THR A 49 -6.08 11.58 3.16
N LEU A 50 -5.15 11.72 4.10
CA LEU A 50 -4.69 10.65 4.97
C LEU A 50 -4.85 11.10 6.42
N GLU A 51 -5.68 10.39 7.18
CA GLU A 51 -6.04 10.73 8.55
C GLU A 51 -5.81 9.52 9.47
N LYS A 52 -5.36 9.77 10.70
CA LYS A 52 -5.24 8.71 11.70
C LYS A 52 -6.62 8.11 12.02
N LEU A 53 -6.72 6.79 12.03
CA LEU A 53 -7.93 6.09 12.47
C LEU A 53 -7.99 6.09 14.01
N GLU A 54 -9.09 6.56 14.55
CA GLU A 54 -9.34 6.59 15.98
C GLU A 54 -10.49 5.63 16.37
N GLY A 55 -10.64 5.34 17.65
CA GLY A 55 -11.78 4.59 18.20
C GLY A 55 -11.67 3.07 18.09
N SER A 56 -10.51 2.53 17.71
CA SER A 56 -10.28 1.09 17.69
C SER A 56 -10.05 0.53 19.10
N PRO A 57 -10.62 -0.63 19.48
CA PRO A 57 -10.31 -1.29 20.75
C PRO A 57 -8.81 -1.60 20.85
N ALA A 58 -8.19 -1.34 21.98
CA ALA A 58 -6.72 -1.46 22.14
C ALA A 58 -6.23 -2.91 22.05
N TYR A 59 -6.93 -3.86 22.69
CA TYR A 59 -6.47 -5.26 22.85
C TYR A 59 -5.02 -5.33 23.39
N SER A 60 -4.71 -4.57 24.44
CA SER A 60 -3.35 -4.38 24.93
C SER A 60 -2.69 -5.64 25.48
N ASP A 61 -3.49 -6.61 25.90
CA ASP A 61 -3.10 -7.90 26.44
C ASP A 61 -3.28 -9.09 25.48
N ALA A 62 -3.73 -8.82 24.25
CA ALA A 62 -3.86 -9.84 23.22
C ALA A 62 -2.49 -10.38 22.82
N ALA A 63 -2.38 -11.71 22.66
CA ALA A 63 -1.14 -12.34 22.24
C ALA A 63 -1.35 -13.38 21.16
N LEU A 64 -0.38 -13.46 20.26
CA LEU A 64 -0.23 -14.47 19.22
C LEU A 64 1.10 -15.17 19.41
N VAL A 65 1.08 -16.48 19.62
CA VAL A 65 2.29 -17.27 19.90
C VAL A 65 2.40 -18.39 18.86
N LEU A 66 3.57 -18.56 18.29
CA LEU A 66 3.94 -19.73 17.49
C LEU A 66 5.09 -20.40 18.25
N ASP A 67 4.82 -21.57 18.83
CA ASP A 67 5.80 -22.32 19.62
C ASP A 67 6.81 -23.05 18.71
N THR A 68 7.70 -22.24 18.14
CA THR A 68 8.78 -22.66 17.25
C THR A 68 10.01 -21.77 17.47
N PRO A 69 11.22 -22.26 17.14
CA PRO A 69 12.40 -21.40 17.07
C PRO A 69 12.18 -20.19 16.15
N GLU A 70 13.01 -19.14 16.28
CA GLU A 70 13.00 -17.99 15.39
C GLU A 70 13.29 -18.35 13.95
N GLU A 71 14.15 -19.36 13.74
CA GLU A 71 14.38 -19.99 12.44
C GLU A 71 13.67 -21.36 12.38
N ILE A 72 12.74 -21.51 11.47
CA ILE A 72 12.00 -22.75 11.21
C ILE A 72 12.61 -23.41 9.98
N VAL A 73 13.17 -24.62 10.14
CA VAL A 73 13.76 -25.39 9.05
C VAL A 73 12.82 -26.52 8.64
N VAL A 74 12.51 -26.60 7.35
CA VAL A 74 11.61 -27.60 6.77
C VAL A 74 12.26 -28.21 5.54
N GLY A 75 12.53 -29.51 5.54
CA GLY A 75 13.29 -30.19 4.50
C GLY A 75 12.65 -30.28 3.11
N LYS A 76 11.36 -29.98 2.96
CA LYS A 76 10.65 -30.06 1.66
C LYS A 76 9.68 -28.90 1.50
N SER A 77 9.51 -28.41 0.26
CA SER A 77 8.44 -27.47 -0.11
C SER A 77 7.04 -28.12 -0.04
N GLY A 78 6.00 -27.32 -0.24
CA GLY A 78 4.62 -27.76 -0.27
C GLY A 78 3.81 -27.30 0.94
N GLU A 79 2.71 -28.00 1.22
CA GLU A 79 1.78 -27.62 2.29
C GLU A 79 2.41 -27.81 3.68
N LYS A 80 2.42 -26.73 4.48
CA LYS A 80 2.94 -26.66 5.84
C LYS A 80 1.83 -26.34 6.83
N GLY A 81 1.80 -27.06 7.95
CA GLY A 81 0.91 -26.78 9.07
C GLY A 81 1.49 -25.67 9.95
N PHE A 82 0.63 -24.77 10.38
CA PHE A 82 0.91 -23.74 11.39
C PHE A 82 -0.13 -23.86 12.49
N SER A 83 0.33 -23.89 13.74
CA SER A 83 -0.53 -23.93 14.93
C SER A 83 -0.13 -22.79 15.85
N PHE A 84 -1.00 -21.79 15.96
CA PHE A 84 -0.82 -20.64 16.80
C PHE A 84 -1.60 -20.79 18.11
N LYS A 85 -1.06 -20.26 19.19
CA LYS A 85 -1.82 -20.00 20.41
C LYS A 85 -2.25 -18.56 20.40
N VAL A 86 -3.55 -18.30 20.63
CA VAL A 86 -4.14 -16.96 20.71
C VAL A 86 -4.63 -16.75 22.12
N GLU A 87 -4.20 -15.67 22.76
CA GLU A 87 -4.56 -15.32 24.13
C GLU A 87 -5.22 -13.94 24.18
N ASN A 88 -6.24 -13.79 25.01
CA ASN A 88 -6.98 -12.55 25.24
C ASN A 88 -7.54 -11.91 23.94
N TYR A 89 -7.81 -12.75 22.94
CA TYR A 89 -8.33 -12.34 21.63
C TYR A 89 -9.16 -13.47 21.03
N GLU A 90 -10.34 -13.16 20.51
CA GLU A 90 -11.27 -14.14 19.99
C GLU A 90 -11.28 -14.10 18.45
N LEU A 91 -10.73 -15.13 17.81
CA LEU A 91 -10.84 -15.30 16.35
C LEU A 91 -12.31 -15.58 15.98
N GLY A 92 -12.76 -15.07 14.83
CA GLY A 92 -14.14 -15.21 14.36
C GLY A 92 -15.12 -14.22 14.97
N ALA A 93 -14.81 -13.56 16.09
CA ALA A 93 -15.68 -12.55 16.70
C ALA A 93 -15.66 -11.24 15.89
N GLN A 94 -16.80 -10.54 15.83
CA GLN A 94 -16.83 -9.19 15.28
C GLN A 94 -16.18 -8.20 16.26
N THR A 95 -15.31 -7.36 15.75
CA THR A 95 -14.71 -6.28 16.55
C THR A 95 -15.80 -5.30 16.98
N LYS A 96 -15.78 -4.87 18.24
CA LYS A 96 -16.73 -3.88 18.75
C LYS A 96 -16.33 -2.47 18.32
N GLY A 97 -17.30 -1.60 18.08
CA GLY A 97 -17.08 -0.19 17.75
C GLY A 97 -17.50 0.19 16.33
N GLU A 98 -17.48 1.50 16.07
CA GLU A 98 -18.06 2.08 14.85
C GLU A 98 -17.23 1.79 13.58
N ASN A 99 -15.95 1.47 13.74
CA ASN A 99 -15.03 1.24 12.60
C ASN A 99 -15.46 0.04 11.75
N THR A 100 -16.18 -0.94 12.32
CA THR A 100 -16.79 -2.06 11.59
C THR A 100 -17.85 -1.63 10.57
N GLN A 101 -18.42 -0.44 10.73
CA GLN A 101 -19.43 0.12 9.83
C GLN A 101 -18.85 1.16 8.86
N LYS A 102 -17.65 1.69 9.16
CA LYS A 102 -17.00 2.74 8.38
C LYS A 102 -15.98 2.19 7.38
N LEU A 103 -15.42 1.01 7.65
CA LEU A 103 -14.36 0.38 6.87
C LEU A 103 -14.84 -0.96 6.31
N ALA A 104 -14.20 -1.41 5.23
CA ALA A 104 -14.39 -2.76 4.72
C ALA A 104 -14.16 -3.79 5.84
N ASN A 105 -15.21 -4.55 6.15
CA ASN A 105 -15.25 -5.44 7.31
C ASN A 105 -15.47 -6.89 6.90
N SER A 106 -14.73 -7.81 7.51
CA SER A 106 -14.90 -9.25 7.31
C SER A 106 -16.11 -9.76 8.04
N GLY A 107 -17.09 -10.32 7.33
CA GLY A 107 -18.22 -11.02 7.94
C GLY A 107 -17.81 -12.23 8.80
N LYS A 108 -16.57 -12.76 8.59
CA LYS A 108 -16.02 -13.86 9.39
C LYS A 108 -15.33 -13.37 10.67
N GLY A 109 -15.23 -12.06 10.91
CA GLY A 109 -14.72 -11.49 12.15
C GLY A 109 -13.21 -11.33 12.24
N GLN A 110 -12.71 -11.27 13.46
CA GLN A 110 -11.29 -11.14 13.83
C GLN A 110 -10.49 -12.33 13.33
N HIS A 111 -9.25 -12.10 12.89
CA HIS A 111 -8.46 -13.13 12.23
C HIS A 111 -6.96 -12.87 12.35
N ILE A 112 -6.18 -13.88 11.98
CA ILE A 112 -4.73 -13.77 11.83
C ILE A 112 -4.45 -13.31 10.39
N HIS A 113 -3.65 -12.26 10.22
CA HIS A 113 -2.98 -11.96 8.97
C HIS A 113 -1.67 -12.76 8.91
N PHE A 114 -1.50 -13.55 7.87
CA PHE A 114 -0.30 -14.36 7.64
C PHE A 114 0.37 -13.91 6.36
N ILE A 115 1.59 -13.40 6.47
CA ILE A 115 2.35 -12.74 5.41
C ILE A 115 3.67 -13.46 5.21
N VAL A 116 3.98 -13.85 3.98
CA VAL A 116 5.27 -14.39 3.58
C VAL A 116 5.91 -13.41 2.60
N ASN A 117 7.17 -13.01 2.84
CA ASN A 117 7.96 -12.13 1.98
C ASN A 117 7.23 -10.81 1.62
N ASN A 118 6.55 -10.22 2.58
CA ASN A 118 5.76 -9.01 2.40
C ASN A 118 4.74 -9.06 1.24
N GLN A 119 4.31 -10.28 0.84
CA GLN A 119 3.23 -10.47 -0.14
C GLN A 119 1.86 -10.21 0.51
N PRO A 120 0.78 -10.04 -0.27
CA PRO A 120 -0.54 -9.87 0.29
C PRO A 120 -0.91 -11.03 1.24
N TYR A 121 -1.37 -10.65 2.45
CA TYR A 121 -1.68 -11.64 3.50
C TYR A 121 -2.75 -12.65 3.08
N SER A 122 -2.72 -13.84 3.69
CA SER A 122 -3.89 -14.70 3.84
C SER A 122 -4.52 -14.51 5.23
N ALA A 123 -5.86 -14.50 5.28
CA ALA A 123 -6.62 -14.34 6.52
C ALA A 123 -7.00 -15.73 7.07
N HIS A 124 -6.73 -15.96 8.35
CA HIS A 124 -7.03 -17.21 9.02
C HIS A 124 -7.88 -16.96 10.26
N TYR A 125 -9.04 -17.58 10.32
CA TYR A 125 -10.06 -17.40 11.37
C TYR A 125 -10.00 -18.50 12.43
N GLU A 126 -9.14 -19.48 12.20
CA GLU A 126 -8.79 -20.55 13.12
C GLU A 126 -7.29 -20.48 13.45
N PRO A 127 -6.87 -20.90 14.65
CA PRO A 127 -5.47 -20.85 15.04
C PRO A 127 -4.61 -21.89 14.32
N GLU A 128 -5.22 -22.95 13.81
CA GLU A 128 -4.55 -24.03 13.08
C GLU A 128 -4.95 -24.00 11.62
N PHE A 129 -3.96 -23.96 10.74
CA PHE A 129 -4.21 -23.97 9.30
C PHE A 129 -3.00 -24.49 8.54
N LYS A 130 -3.20 -24.76 7.27
CA LYS A 130 -2.15 -25.16 6.35
C LYS A 130 -1.93 -24.10 5.28
N LYS A 131 -0.67 -23.98 4.86
CA LYS A 131 -0.25 -23.02 3.83
C LYS A 131 0.79 -23.64 2.92
N GLU A 132 0.62 -23.45 1.63
CA GLU A 132 1.62 -23.78 0.64
C GLU A 132 2.82 -22.84 0.76
N VAL A 133 4.03 -23.40 0.92
CA VAL A 133 5.27 -22.64 1.01
C VAL A 133 6.27 -23.22 0.01
N PRO A 134 6.75 -22.43 -0.95
CA PRO A 134 7.74 -22.87 -1.93
C PRO A 134 9.11 -23.08 -1.27
N GLU A 135 10.03 -23.70 -2.00
CA GLU A 135 11.43 -23.81 -1.60
C GLU A 135 12.08 -22.41 -1.55
N GLY A 136 12.95 -22.19 -0.57
CA GLY A 136 13.65 -20.93 -0.37
C GLY A 136 13.75 -20.51 1.09
N VAL A 137 14.34 -19.34 1.31
CA VAL A 137 14.38 -18.68 2.60
C VAL A 137 13.34 -17.55 2.60
N HIS A 138 12.45 -17.57 3.59
CA HIS A 138 11.30 -16.68 3.62
C HIS A 138 11.21 -15.91 4.94
N HIS A 139 10.75 -14.67 4.85
CA HIS A 139 10.35 -13.86 5.98
C HIS A 139 8.86 -14.08 6.27
N LEU A 140 8.56 -14.71 7.38
CA LEU A 140 7.21 -14.94 7.85
C LEU A 140 6.85 -13.91 8.91
N VAL A 141 5.72 -13.21 8.71
CA VAL A 141 5.11 -12.33 9.70
C VAL A 141 3.64 -12.69 9.85
N ALA A 142 3.20 -12.95 11.08
CA ALA A 142 1.80 -13.18 11.40
C ALA A 142 1.39 -12.27 12.55
N PHE A 143 0.19 -11.69 12.49
CA PHE A 143 -0.32 -10.83 13.54
C PHE A 143 -1.84 -10.90 13.67
N LEU A 144 -2.35 -10.55 14.84
CA LEU A 144 -3.77 -10.43 15.10
C LEU A 144 -4.36 -9.23 14.38
N SER A 145 -5.51 -9.41 13.77
CA SER A 145 -6.21 -8.41 12.97
C SER A 145 -7.67 -8.30 13.38
N ARG A 146 -8.13 -7.07 13.57
CA ARG A 146 -9.55 -6.74 13.78
C ARG A 146 -10.40 -7.19 12.59
N SER A 147 -11.69 -7.30 12.78
CA SER A 147 -12.61 -7.72 11.71
C SER A 147 -12.56 -6.78 10.49
N TYR A 148 -12.29 -5.49 10.68
CA TYR A 148 -12.08 -4.51 9.61
C TYR A 148 -10.61 -4.39 9.16
N HIS A 149 -9.80 -5.44 9.43
CA HIS A 149 -8.44 -5.66 8.92
C HIS A 149 -7.34 -4.75 9.48
N GLU A 150 -7.61 -3.97 10.51
CA GLU A 150 -6.57 -3.25 11.24
C GLU A 150 -5.78 -4.20 12.12
N SER A 151 -4.45 -4.14 12.06
CA SER A 151 -3.56 -4.92 12.93
C SER A 151 -3.69 -4.48 14.39
N VAL A 152 -3.64 -5.44 15.30
CA VAL A 152 -3.46 -5.16 16.73
C VAL A 152 -2.01 -4.76 16.95
N LYS A 153 -1.79 -3.52 17.43
CA LYS A 153 -0.46 -2.92 17.53
C LYS A 153 0.09 -3.01 18.97
N ASN A 154 0.38 -4.23 19.40
CA ASN A 154 1.15 -4.49 20.59
C ASN A 154 2.24 -5.55 20.29
N GLU A 155 3.27 -5.60 21.10
CA GLU A 155 4.44 -6.46 20.87
C GLU A 155 4.10 -7.95 20.93
N ASN A 156 3.07 -8.34 21.70
CA ASN A 156 2.67 -9.75 21.85
C ASN A 156 1.74 -10.22 20.73
N SER A 157 1.19 -9.33 19.92
CA SER A 157 0.21 -9.68 18.89
C SER A 157 0.85 -10.05 17.55
N VAL A 158 2.16 -10.10 17.46
CA VAL A 158 2.92 -10.38 16.23
C VAL A 158 3.92 -11.51 16.43
N VAL A 159 4.04 -12.35 15.43
CA VAL A 159 5.06 -13.40 15.30
C VAL A 159 5.90 -13.13 14.06
N VAL A 160 7.22 -13.14 14.22
CA VAL A 160 8.18 -13.01 13.12
C VAL A 160 9.08 -14.23 13.12
N ARG A 161 9.23 -14.89 11.96
CA ARG A 161 10.10 -16.07 11.81
C ARG A 161 10.85 -16.03 10.49
N LYS A 162 12.06 -16.56 10.50
CA LYS A 162 12.76 -16.96 9.28
C LYS A 162 12.37 -18.39 8.96
N LEU A 163 11.81 -18.61 7.77
CA LEU A 163 11.35 -19.95 7.34
C LEU A 163 12.26 -20.43 6.22
N VAL A 164 12.98 -21.51 6.48
CA VAL A 164 13.96 -22.13 5.58
C VAL A 164 13.35 -23.41 5.04
N VAL A 165 13.06 -23.49 3.76
CA VAL A 165 12.32 -24.59 3.12
C VAL A 165 13.12 -25.20 1.99
N GLY A 166 13.38 -26.51 2.06
CA GLY A 166 14.14 -27.26 1.08
C GLY A 166 15.46 -27.80 1.64
N GLU A 167 16.19 -28.56 0.81
CA GLU A 167 17.47 -29.17 1.19
C GLU A 167 18.65 -28.20 0.99
N ASP A 168 18.58 -27.34 -0.04
CA ASP A 168 19.57 -26.31 -0.35
C ASP A 168 18.87 -24.98 -0.72
N PRO A 169 18.12 -24.37 0.21
CA PRO A 169 17.28 -23.21 -0.07
C PRO A 169 18.13 -21.95 -0.28
N LYS A 170 17.82 -21.21 -1.33
CA LYS A 170 18.48 -19.92 -1.60
C LYS A 170 17.79 -18.80 -0.86
N ASP A 171 18.56 -17.98 -0.16
CA ASP A 171 18.12 -16.69 0.39
C ASP A 171 18.23 -15.60 -0.68
N THR A 172 17.17 -15.45 -1.48
CA THR A 172 17.12 -14.45 -2.55
C THR A 172 16.90 -13.02 -2.05
N PHE A 173 16.54 -12.86 -0.77
CA PHE A 173 16.28 -11.57 -0.13
C PHE A 173 17.45 -11.08 0.73
N ASN A 174 18.45 -11.92 1.01
CA ASN A 174 19.50 -11.68 2.00
C ASN A 174 18.89 -11.22 3.33
N LEU A 175 18.00 -12.06 3.89
CA LEU A 175 17.19 -11.70 5.04
C LEU A 175 18.03 -11.47 6.29
N ALA A 176 18.07 -10.24 6.78
CA ALA A 176 18.55 -9.86 8.08
C ALA A 176 17.34 -9.60 9.00
N MET A 177 17.13 -10.50 9.97
CA MET A 177 15.90 -10.51 10.80
C MET A 177 15.88 -9.39 11.85
N ASP A 178 17.01 -8.76 12.12
CA ASP A 178 17.24 -7.70 13.10
C ASP A 178 17.22 -6.28 12.52
N THR A 179 17.02 -6.14 11.21
CA THR A 179 17.02 -4.83 10.53
C THR A 179 15.64 -4.17 10.55
N PRO A 180 15.57 -2.82 10.52
CA PRO A 180 14.33 -2.09 10.34
C PRO A 180 13.58 -2.58 9.09
N THR A 181 12.34 -3.03 9.27
CA THR A 181 11.58 -3.65 8.19
C THR A 181 10.13 -3.17 8.17
N LEU A 182 9.62 -2.84 6.99
CA LEU A 182 8.24 -2.46 6.72
C LEU A 182 7.45 -3.65 6.18
N ILE A 183 6.32 -3.96 6.81
CA ILE A 183 5.38 -4.98 6.36
C ILE A 183 4.05 -4.33 5.97
N TYR A 184 3.71 -4.41 4.71
CA TYR A 184 2.47 -3.85 4.18
C TYR A 184 1.29 -4.79 4.44
N SER A 185 0.23 -4.30 5.08
CA SER A 185 -0.97 -5.06 5.37
C SER A 185 -2.17 -4.64 4.50
N ARG A 186 -2.56 -3.37 4.57
CA ARG A 186 -3.72 -2.79 3.87
C ARG A 186 -3.36 -1.48 3.17
N PRO A 187 -4.14 -1.12 2.08
CA PRO A 187 -5.28 -1.83 1.47
C PRO A 187 -4.85 -2.98 0.54
N LYS A 188 -5.81 -3.85 0.20
CA LYS A 188 -5.59 -5.04 -0.61
C LYS A 188 -6.84 -5.41 -1.39
N GLY A 189 -6.68 -5.80 -2.66
CA GLY A 189 -7.76 -6.34 -3.49
C GLY A 189 -8.71 -5.28 -4.03
N GLU A 190 -10.00 -5.55 -3.94
CA GLU A 190 -11.05 -4.72 -4.51
C GLU A 190 -11.98 -4.19 -3.41
N TYR A 191 -12.51 -2.99 -3.64
CA TYR A 191 -13.49 -2.32 -2.79
C TYR A 191 -14.66 -1.87 -3.66
N SER A 192 -15.90 -1.93 -3.15
CA SER A 192 -17.09 -1.51 -3.89
C SER A 192 -18.10 -0.77 -3.00
N GLY A 193 -18.90 0.09 -3.63
CA GLY A 193 -19.93 0.85 -2.94
C GLY A 193 -19.36 1.62 -1.74
N LYS A 194 -20.02 1.51 -0.57
CA LYS A 194 -19.62 2.21 0.66
C LYS A 194 -18.17 1.97 1.09
N ASP A 195 -17.63 0.77 0.83
CA ASP A 195 -16.25 0.44 1.22
C ASP A 195 -15.19 1.25 0.48
N THR A 196 -15.57 1.99 -0.59
CA THR A 196 -14.68 2.88 -1.33
C THR A 196 -14.52 4.26 -0.68
N GLU A 197 -15.42 4.66 0.21
CA GLU A 197 -15.44 5.99 0.83
C GLU A 197 -14.28 6.21 1.80
N GLN A 198 -13.90 5.15 2.52
CA GLN A 198 -12.84 5.15 3.52
C GLN A 198 -12.00 3.88 3.40
N ILE A 199 -10.76 4.03 2.97
CA ILE A 199 -9.83 2.91 2.76
C ILE A 199 -8.80 2.86 3.89
N LEU A 200 -8.77 1.75 4.62
CA LEU A 200 -7.77 1.54 5.66
C LEU A 200 -6.38 1.39 5.04
N LEU A 201 -5.43 2.22 5.48
CA LEU A 201 -4.00 2.02 5.29
C LEU A 201 -3.40 1.51 6.59
N ASP A 202 -2.90 0.28 6.58
CA ASP A 202 -2.32 -0.38 7.73
C ASP A 202 -1.04 -1.14 7.35
N PHE A 203 -0.04 -1.04 8.22
CA PHE A 203 1.25 -1.68 8.07
C PHE A 203 1.86 -1.99 9.44
N PHE A 204 2.85 -2.89 9.46
CA PHE A 204 3.72 -3.13 10.60
C PHE A 204 5.11 -2.55 10.34
N VAL A 205 5.76 -2.09 11.38
CA VAL A 205 7.20 -1.81 11.39
C VAL A 205 7.86 -2.72 12.41
N LEU A 206 8.95 -3.37 12.01
CA LEU A 206 9.71 -4.29 12.82
C LEU A 206 11.10 -3.69 13.08
N ASN A 207 11.65 -3.93 14.26
CA ASN A 207 12.99 -3.48 14.69
C ASN A 207 13.20 -1.96 14.57
N THR A 208 12.12 -1.18 14.65
CA THR A 208 12.20 0.27 14.60
C THR A 208 10.96 0.93 15.23
N GLN A 209 11.08 2.22 15.50
CA GLN A 209 9.98 3.08 15.93
C GLN A 209 9.89 4.31 15.04
N LEU A 210 8.67 4.69 14.68
CA LEU A 210 8.44 5.91 13.89
C LEU A 210 8.39 7.13 14.80
N SER A 211 8.98 8.23 14.34
CA SER A 211 8.89 9.52 15.04
C SER A 211 9.13 10.69 14.06
N LYS A 212 8.76 11.91 14.49
CA LYS A 212 9.00 13.13 13.71
C LYS A 212 10.48 13.38 13.38
N LYS A 213 11.39 12.97 14.28
CA LYS A 213 12.85 13.17 14.15
C LYS A 213 13.63 11.90 13.79
N GLY A 214 12.99 10.73 13.87
CA GLY A 214 13.58 9.44 13.55
C GLY A 214 13.01 8.87 12.24
N HIS A 215 12.89 7.54 12.22
CA HIS A 215 12.34 6.83 11.06
C HIS A 215 10.90 7.24 10.78
N LYS A 216 10.51 7.20 9.51
CA LYS A 216 9.19 7.61 8.99
C LYS A 216 8.75 6.64 7.91
N VAL A 217 7.46 6.62 7.62
CA VAL A 217 6.94 5.97 6.42
C VAL A 217 6.42 7.04 5.47
N ARG A 218 6.93 7.03 4.24
CA ARG A 218 6.34 7.77 3.14
C ARG A 218 5.31 6.89 2.45
N ALA A 219 4.07 7.40 2.39
CA ALA A 219 3.00 6.80 1.61
C ALA A 219 2.77 7.67 0.36
N THR A 220 2.97 7.09 -0.84
CA THR A 220 2.63 7.74 -2.11
C THR A 220 1.35 7.09 -2.63
N ILE A 221 0.26 7.86 -2.68
CA ILE A 221 -1.08 7.40 -3.03
C ILE A 221 -1.51 8.12 -4.31
N ASN A 222 -1.61 7.40 -5.44
CA ASN A 222 -1.85 7.99 -6.76
C ASN A 222 -0.96 9.20 -7.09
N GLY A 223 0.30 9.17 -6.61
CA GLY A 223 1.27 10.24 -6.82
C GLY A 223 1.27 11.34 -5.76
N GLU A 224 0.31 11.38 -4.84
CA GLU A 224 0.34 12.30 -3.70
C GLU A 224 1.13 11.69 -2.54
N GLU A 225 2.04 12.46 -1.94
CA GLU A 225 2.93 12.00 -0.87
C GLU A 225 2.45 12.42 0.51
N PHE A 226 2.51 11.49 1.46
CA PHE A 226 2.18 11.67 2.88
C PHE A 226 3.30 11.10 3.73
N ILE A 227 3.69 11.83 4.78
CA ILE A 227 4.71 11.38 5.74
C ILE A 227 4.03 10.95 7.04
N ILE A 228 4.20 9.69 7.38
CA ILE A 228 3.67 9.07 8.60
C ILE A 228 4.80 8.95 9.63
N THR A 229 4.63 9.62 10.75
CA THR A 229 5.64 9.69 11.83
C THR A 229 5.20 8.98 13.12
N GLU A 230 4.04 8.33 13.08
CA GLU A 230 3.49 7.53 14.18
C GLU A 230 3.03 6.19 13.61
N TRP A 231 3.40 5.10 14.27
CA TRP A 231 2.89 3.79 13.89
C TRP A 231 1.45 3.60 14.37
N ALA A 232 0.55 4.10 13.57
CA ALA A 232 -0.89 4.05 13.79
C ALA A 232 -1.62 3.75 12.47
N PRO A 233 -2.82 3.12 12.53
CA PRO A 233 -3.64 2.92 11.34
C PRO A 233 -4.08 4.26 10.76
N GLN A 234 -4.17 4.34 9.44
CA GLN A 234 -4.59 5.54 8.72
C GLN A 234 -5.83 5.24 7.87
N VAL A 235 -6.60 6.27 7.56
CA VAL A 235 -7.72 6.21 6.61
C VAL A 235 -7.43 7.11 5.44
N ILE A 236 -7.52 6.56 4.24
CA ILE A 236 -7.45 7.29 2.98
C ILE A 236 -8.87 7.65 2.57
N LYS A 237 -9.12 8.92 2.22
CA LYS A 237 -10.38 9.41 1.67
C LYS A 237 -10.14 10.18 0.37
N GLY A 238 -11.17 10.37 -0.44
CA GLY A 238 -11.11 11.14 -1.67
C GLY A 238 -10.42 10.42 -2.84
N LEU A 239 -10.33 9.09 -2.78
CA LEU A 239 -9.80 8.29 -3.88
C LEU A 239 -10.80 8.28 -5.06
N PRO A 240 -10.32 8.41 -6.31
CA PRO A 240 -11.17 8.20 -7.49
C PRO A 240 -11.51 6.72 -7.67
N MET A 241 -12.59 6.43 -8.38
CA MET A 241 -12.88 5.06 -8.84
C MET A 241 -11.83 4.58 -9.84
N GLY A 242 -11.63 3.28 -9.93
CA GLY A 242 -10.65 2.64 -10.79
C GLY A 242 -9.42 2.12 -10.03
N GLU A 243 -8.32 1.93 -10.75
CA GLU A 243 -7.07 1.44 -10.18
C GLU A 243 -6.37 2.54 -9.36
N ILE A 244 -6.05 2.21 -8.12
CA ILE A 244 -5.32 3.06 -7.18
C ILE A 244 -3.95 2.43 -6.93
N THR A 245 -2.89 3.23 -7.05
CA THR A 245 -1.53 2.81 -6.69
C THR A 245 -1.16 3.35 -5.32
N ILE A 246 -0.59 2.49 -4.49
CA ILE A 246 -0.10 2.85 -3.15
C ILE A 246 1.31 2.30 -3.00
N GLN A 247 2.26 3.19 -2.75
CA GLN A 247 3.63 2.85 -2.39
C GLN A 247 3.88 3.23 -0.94
N LEU A 248 4.51 2.33 -0.18
CA LEU A 248 5.07 2.64 1.12
C LEU A 248 6.58 2.49 1.08
N GLU A 249 7.28 3.41 1.73
CA GLU A 249 8.73 3.41 1.89
C GLU A 249 9.09 3.70 3.34
N LEU A 250 9.95 2.86 3.93
CA LEU A 250 10.52 3.12 5.26
C LEU A 250 11.75 4.00 5.10
N LEU A 251 11.72 5.17 5.71
CA LEU A 251 12.75 6.18 5.60
C LEU A 251 13.48 6.35 6.93
N ASP A 252 14.75 6.71 6.86
CA ASP A 252 15.55 7.12 8.00
C ASP A 252 15.25 8.56 8.49
N GLU A 253 16.01 9.05 9.43
CA GLU A 253 15.90 10.41 9.97
C GLU A 253 16.18 11.50 8.92
N ALA A 254 17.05 11.22 7.95
CA ALA A 254 17.38 12.13 6.84
C ALA A 254 16.31 12.12 5.74
N GLY A 255 15.37 11.17 5.78
CA GLY A 255 14.33 10.98 4.76
C GLY A 255 14.77 10.11 3.59
N GLU A 256 15.89 9.40 3.74
CA GLU A 256 16.41 8.47 2.75
C GLU A 256 15.82 7.06 2.97
N LEU A 257 15.67 6.29 1.88
CA LEU A 257 15.16 4.93 1.95
C LEU A 257 16.12 4.04 2.76
N ILE A 258 15.62 3.41 3.83
CA ILE A 258 16.37 2.42 4.57
C ILE A 258 16.54 1.16 3.69
N PRO A 259 17.79 0.71 3.43
CA PRO A 259 18.02 -0.50 2.66
C PRO A 259 17.32 -1.72 3.27
N GLY A 260 16.71 -2.54 2.43
CA GLY A 260 16.02 -3.76 2.84
C GLY A 260 15.08 -4.27 1.77
N PRO A 261 14.84 -5.59 1.70
CA PRO A 261 14.06 -6.19 0.61
C PRO A 261 12.59 -5.78 0.64
N PHE A 262 12.09 -5.29 1.79
CA PHE A 262 10.66 -4.99 2.01
C PHE A 262 10.38 -3.52 2.34
N ASN A 263 11.41 -2.67 2.42
CA ASN A 263 11.29 -1.28 2.85
C ASN A 263 10.75 -0.33 1.77
N LYS A 264 10.56 -0.84 0.56
CA LYS A 264 9.81 -0.18 -0.51
C LYS A 264 8.84 -1.18 -1.12
N VAL A 265 7.56 -0.92 -1.03
CA VAL A 265 6.53 -1.82 -1.51
C VAL A 265 5.44 -1.07 -2.26
N ASN A 266 5.06 -1.58 -3.43
CA ASN A 266 3.96 -1.07 -4.24
C ASN A 266 2.78 -2.04 -4.21
N ARG A 267 1.57 -1.51 -4.10
CA ARG A 267 0.33 -2.25 -4.23
C ARG A 267 -0.64 -1.51 -5.15
N LYS A 268 -1.47 -2.30 -5.82
CA LYS A 268 -2.60 -1.81 -6.59
C LYS A 268 -3.87 -2.34 -5.96
N VAL A 269 -4.86 -1.49 -5.84
CA VAL A 269 -6.22 -1.84 -5.42
C VAL A 269 -7.21 -1.28 -6.43
N LEU A 270 -8.38 -1.89 -6.51
CA LEU A 270 -9.41 -1.50 -7.46
C LEU A 270 -10.65 -1.01 -6.71
N LEU A 271 -11.07 0.23 -6.98
CA LEU A 271 -12.31 0.81 -6.46
C LEU A 271 -13.38 0.73 -7.54
N LYS A 272 -14.53 0.15 -7.20
CA LYS A 272 -15.70 -0.05 -8.09
C LYS A 272 -16.93 0.64 -7.51
N GLU A 273 -17.81 1.11 -8.37
CA GLU A 273 -19.12 1.62 -7.99
C GLU A 273 -19.98 0.57 -7.29
#